data_b5fa8de7e1bc804da5f09612a424e2de
#
_entry.id   b5fa8de7e1bc804da5f09612a424e2de
#
_cell.length_a   1.000
_cell.length_b   1.000
_cell.length_c   1.000
_cell.angle_alpha   90.00
_cell.angle_beta   90.00
_cell.angle_gamma   90.00
#
_symmetry.space_group_name_H-M   'P 1'
#
loop_
_entity.id
_entity.type
_entity.pdbx_description
1 polymer ?
#
loop_
_entity_poly.entity_id
_entity_poly.type
_entity_poly.pdbx_seq_one_letter_code
_entity_poly.pdbx_strand_id
1 'polypeptide(L)'
;MITIRTSAKTKLITLTGLLLVCLHPLMGADTPKPDPVAPPTVTPGKHGTPPSDAIVLFDGSSLEAWQSQDGPAKWTLLESASAMEVAKGAGSLRTKASFGDVQLHIEWASPSEVKGSGQGRGNSGVYLQGRYEIQVLDSFNNETYFNGQAGSFYGHAAPLVNASRPPGQWQSYDIVFIAPKSAPDGTVKAGSFTVFHNGVLIQNQTPIPGGSTTAADFSGIA
;
A
#
# COMPACT_ATOMS: atom_id res chain seq x y z
N MET A 1 2.37 3.42 -17.36
CA MET A 1 2.04 4.72 -16.72
C MET A 1 1.44 4.43 -15.36
N ILE A 2 2.03 4.98 -14.31
CA ILE A 2 1.50 4.82 -12.95
C ILE A 2 1.32 6.21 -12.37
N THR A 3 0.07 6.61 -12.11
CA THR A 3 -0.24 7.81 -11.33
C THR A 3 -0.44 7.40 -9.89
N ILE A 4 0.28 8.05 -8.99
CA ILE A 4 0.14 7.82 -7.55
C ILE A 4 -0.48 9.07 -6.96
N ARG A 5 -1.68 8.93 -6.43
CA ARG A 5 -2.30 9.87 -5.49
C ARG A 5 -2.38 9.15 -4.16
N THR A 6 -1.85 9.75 -3.12
CA THR A 6 -1.72 9.04 -1.85
C THR A 6 -2.29 9.85 -0.71
N SER A 7 -2.95 9.14 0.18
CA SER A 7 -3.37 9.62 1.48
C SER A 7 -2.84 8.68 2.55
N ALA A 8 -2.01 9.16 3.45
CA ALA A 8 -1.51 8.38 4.58
C ALA A 8 -1.99 9.01 5.90
N LYS A 9 -2.47 8.18 6.82
CA LYS A 9 -2.79 8.58 8.19
C LYS A 9 -1.85 7.87 9.14
N THR A 10 -1.00 8.62 9.84
CA THR A 10 -0.16 8.10 10.91
C THR A 10 -0.72 8.59 12.25
N LYS A 11 -1.19 7.69 13.12
CA LYS A 11 -1.44 8.00 14.52
C LYS A 11 -0.26 7.53 15.35
N LEU A 12 0.49 8.47 15.89
CA LEU A 12 1.49 8.20 16.92
C LEU A 12 0.78 8.23 18.29
N ILE A 13 0.66 7.07 18.93
CA ILE A 13 0.22 6.98 20.33
C ILE A 13 1.45 6.63 21.16
N THR A 14 1.95 7.64 21.88
CA THR A 14 3.04 7.44 22.86
C THR A 14 2.40 7.00 24.18
N LEU A 15 2.61 5.75 24.57
CA LEU A 15 2.20 5.24 25.88
C LEU A 15 3.43 5.13 26.79
N THR A 16 3.56 6.09 27.71
CA THR A 16 4.56 6.03 28.80
C THR A 16 3.91 5.32 29.98
N GLY A 17 4.24 4.06 30.19
CA GLY A 17 3.75 3.27 31.31
C GLY A 17 4.81 3.11 32.39
N LEU A 18 4.57 3.64 33.57
CA LEU A 18 5.38 3.43 34.78
C LEU A 18 4.94 2.11 35.44
N LEU A 19 5.89 1.20 35.65
CA LEU A 19 5.68 -0.09 36.31
C LEU A 19 5.71 0.08 37.83
N LEU A 20 4.61 -0.15 38.51
CA LEU A 20 4.58 -0.34 39.96
C LEU A 20 3.97 -1.71 40.29
N VAL A 21 4.79 -2.62 40.79
CA VAL A 21 4.36 -3.94 41.24
C VAL A 21 3.82 -3.85 42.65
N CYS A 22 2.53 -4.10 42.83
CA CYS A 22 1.94 -4.43 44.13
C CYS A 22 1.06 -5.66 43.99
N LEU A 23 1.47 -6.76 44.62
CA LEU A 23 0.63 -7.95 44.78
C LEU A 23 -0.49 -7.67 45.80
N HIS A 24 -1.74 -7.75 45.34
CA HIS A 24 -2.93 -7.92 46.17
C HIS A 24 -3.95 -8.79 45.43
N PRO A 25 -4.79 -9.58 46.13
CA PRO A 25 -5.60 -10.63 45.53
C PRO A 25 -6.78 -10.09 44.77
N LEU A 26 -7.17 -10.84 43.74
CA LEU A 26 -8.26 -10.60 42.83
C LEU A 26 -9.57 -10.25 43.51
N MET A 27 -10.02 -9.01 43.40
CA MET A 27 -11.40 -8.65 43.19
C MET A 27 -11.43 -7.91 41.86
N GLY A 28 -12.29 -8.35 40.92
CA GLY A 28 -12.42 -7.75 39.62
C GLY A 28 -12.80 -6.27 39.74
N ALA A 29 -11.80 -5.42 39.73
CA ALA A 29 -11.99 -3.99 39.52
C ALA A 29 -12.21 -3.79 38.03
N ASP A 30 -13.45 -3.47 37.64
CA ASP A 30 -13.72 -2.89 36.32
C ASP A 30 -12.76 -1.74 36.12
N THR A 31 -11.78 -1.92 35.24
CA THR A 31 -10.93 -0.80 34.82
C THR A 31 -11.85 0.25 34.21
N PRO A 32 -11.81 1.50 34.70
CA PRO A 32 -12.67 2.54 34.16
C PRO A 32 -12.46 2.62 32.64
N LYS A 33 -13.53 2.45 31.88
CA LYS A 33 -13.48 2.66 30.45
C LYS A 33 -13.09 4.11 30.22
N PRO A 34 -12.02 4.40 29.46
CA PRO A 34 -11.60 5.76 29.21
C PRO A 34 -12.77 6.54 28.59
N ASP A 35 -12.92 7.80 29.01
CA ASP A 35 -13.93 8.68 28.46
C ASP A 35 -13.79 8.75 26.94
N PRO A 36 -14.89 8.73 26.19
CA PRO A 36 -14.85 8.82 24.74
C PRO A 36 -14.29 10.18 24.31
N VAL A 37 -13.22 10.13 23.53
CA VAL A 37 -12.62 11.34 22.93
C VAL A 37 -13.37 11.67 21.65
N ALA A 38 -13.75 12.93 21.47
CA ALA A 38 -14.39 13.38 20.23
C ALA A 38 -13.49 13.08 19.01
N PRO A 39 -14.04 12.47 17.93
CA PRO A 39 -13.25 12.22 16.74
C PRO A 39 -12.83 13.54 16.08
N PRO A 40 -11.62 13.62 15.50
CA PRO A 40 -11.21 14.78 14.73
C PRO A 40 -12.11 14.97 13.51
N THR A 41 -12.40 16.23 13.18
CA THR A 41 -13.15 16.54 11.95
C THR A 41 -12.19 16.55 10.76
N VAL A 42 -12.54 15.79 9.74
CA VAL A 42 -11.84 15.73 8.46
C VAL A 42 -12.82 16.12 7.36
N THR A 43 -12.42 17.03 6.48
CA THR A 43 -13.21 17.35 5.28
C THR A 43 -12.94 16.28 4.21
N PRO A 44 -13.96 15.51 3.79
CA PRO A 44 -13.78 14.57 2.69
C PRO A 44 -13.43 15.30 1.40
N GLY A 45 -12.57 14.71 0.60
CA GLY A 45 -12.25 15.22 -0.72
C GLY A 45 -13.47 15.22 -1.64
N LYS A 46 -13.55 16.18 -2.54
CA LYS A 46 -14.48 16.11 -3.67
C LYS A 46 -14.00 15.02 -4.64
N HIS A 47 -14.83 14.62 -5.62
CA HIS A 47 -14.44 13.61 -6.60
C HIS A 47 -13.01 13.81 -7.13
N GLY A 48 -12.16 12.82 -6.92
CA GLY A 48 -10.75 12.82 -7.37
C GLY A 48 -9.79 13.70 -6.57
N THR A 49 -10.20 14.29 -5.44
CA THR A 49 -9.30 15.05 -4.57
C THR A 49 -9.09 14.33 -3.22
N PRO A 50 -7.90 14.45 -2.61
CA PRO A 50 -7.64 13.82 -1.33
C PRO A 50 -8.43 14.50 -0.19
N PRO A 51 -8.74 13.78 0.90
CA PRO A 51 -9.30 14.36 2.11
C PRO A 51 -8.29 15.30 2.79
N SER A 52 -8.78 16.20 3.66
CA SER A 52 -7.97 17.27 4.25
C SER A 52 -6.81 16.80 5.16
N ASP A 53 -6.84 15.56 5.61
CA ASP A 53 -5.79 14.92 6.42
C ASP A 53 -4.85 14.03 5.59
N ALA A 54 -4.95 14.07 4.26
CA ALA A 54 -4.10 13.28 3.38
C ALA A 54 -2.69 13.84 3.26
N ILE A 55 -1.71 12.95 3.22
CA ILE A 55 -0.36 13.25 2.76
C ILE A 55 -0.34 13.00 1.26
N VAL A 56 -0.24 14.06 0.46
CA VAL A 56 -0.15 13.94 -1.00
C VAL A 56 1.29 13.61 -1.36
N LEU A 57 1.52 12.40 -1.88
CA LEU A 57 2.84 11.96 -2.31
C LEU A 57 3.13 12.30 -3.79
N PHE A 58 2.08 12.51 -4.57
CA PHE A 58 2.19 12.95 -5.96
C PHE A 58 0.92 13.70 -6.37
N ASP A 59 1.10 14.93 -6.81
CA ASP A 59 0.02 15.83 -7.22
C ASP A 59 -0.03 16.07 -8.74
N GLY A 60 0.84 15.38 -9.48
CA GLY A 60 0.99 15.53 -10.93
C GLY A 60 2.06 16.55 -11.35
N SER A 61 2.67 17.28 -10.42
CA SER A 61 3.61 18.36 -10.72
C SER A 61 5.06 18.04 -10.36
N SER A 62 5.31 17.16 -9.38
CA SER A 62 6.65 16.95 -8.84
C SER A 62 6.89 15.53 -8.37
N LEU A 63 8.12 15.06 -8.50
CA LEU A 63 8.62 13.80 -7.94
C LEU A 63 9.41 14.02 -6.64
N GLU A 64 9.32 15.18 -6.00
CA GLU A 64 10.13 15.52 -4.82
C GLU A 64 9.91 14.60 -3.62
N ALA A 65 8.71 14.04 -3.46
CA ALA A 65 8.43 13.07 -2.39
C ALA A 65 9.06 11.70 -2.63
N TRP A 66 9.68 11.50 -3.81
CA TRP A 66 10.17 10.21 -4.30
C TRP A 66 11.67 10.21 -4.52
N GLN A 67 12.25 9.03 -4.50
CA GLN A 67 13.65 8.78 -4.86
C GLN A 67 13.79 7.40 -5.52
N SER A 68 14.80 7.27 -6.38
CA SER A 68 15.30 5.99 -6.84
C SER A 68 16.21 5.36 -5.77
N GLN A 69 16.68 4.13 -5.99
CA GLN A 69 17.60 3.47 -5.06
C GLN A 69 18.88 4.32 -4.84
N ASP A 70 19.42 4.88 -5.91
CA ASP A 70 20.73 5.55 -5.93
C ASP A 70 20.59 7.05 -6.24
N GLY A 71 19.59 7.73 -5.70
CA GLY A 71 19.45 9.17 -5.85
C GLY A 71 18.06 9.65 -6.25
N PRO A 72 17.96 10.75 -6.98
CA PRO A 72 16.68 11.35 -7.37
C PRO A 72 15.79 10.38 -8.17
N ALA A 73 14.47 10.60 -8.09
CA ALA A 73 13.52 9.87 -8.91
C ALA A 73 13.84 10.01 -10.41
N LYS A 74 13.84 8.87 -11.11
CA LYS A 74 14.20 8.80 -12.54
C LYS A 74 13.03 8.50 -13.47
N TRP A 75 11.81 8.43 -12.95
CA TRP A 75 10.62 8.26 -13.78
C TRP A 75 10.30 9.55 -14.53
N THR A 76 9.61 9.43 -15.67
CA THR A 76 9.25 10.58 -16.49
C THR A 76 7.98 11.23 -15.95
N LEU A 77 8.03 12.53 -15.68
CA LEU A 77 6.85 13.32 -15.35
C LEU A 77 6.08 13.65 -16.64
N LEU A 78 4.82 13.29 -16.67
CA LEU A 78 3.87 13.59 -17.76
C LEU A 78 2.90 14.67 -17.29
N GLU A 79 3.31 15.94 -17.34
CA GLU A 79 2.55 17.09 -16.81
C GLU A 79 1.14 17.18 -17.40
N SER A 80 0.99 16.97 -18.72
CA SER A 80 -0.31 17.02 -19.40
C SER A 80 -1.30 15.95 -18.94
N ALA A 81 -0.80 14.86 -18.37
CA ALA A 81 -1.60 13.76 -17.83
C ALA A 81 -1.67 13.78 -16.30
N SER A 82 -0.97 14.70 -15.64
CA SER A 82 -0.75 14.68 -14.17
C SER A 82 -0.32 13.30 -13.69
N ALA A 83 0.67 12.74 -14.38
CA ALA A 83 1.11 11.36 -14.21
C ALA A 83 2.63 11.24 -14.17
N MET A 84 3.13 10.16 -13.58
CA MET A 84 4.52 9.73 -13.77
C MET A 84 4.56 8.38 -14.48
N GLU A 85 5.49 8.24 -15.41
CA GLU A 85 5.68 7.04 -16.21
C GLU A 85 7.00 6.37 -15.91
N VAL A 86 6.97 5.05 -15.81
CA VAL A 86 8.19 4.25 -15.66
C VAL A 86 9.06 4.41 -16.90
N ALA A 87 10.21 5.05 -16.76
CA ALA A 87 11.20 5.11 -17.83
C ALA A 87 11.98 3.79 -17.90
N LYS A 88 12.30 3.35 -19.12
CA LYS A 88 13.05 2.10 -19.33
C LYS A 88 14.38 2.13 -18.58
N GLY A 89 14.61 1.16 -17.71
CA GLY A 89 15.84 1.04 -16.93
C GLY A 89 15.93 2.01 -15.74
N ALA A 90 14.87 2.76 -15.43
CA ALA A 90 14.86 3.70 -14.30
C ALA A 90 14.77 3.01 -12.93
N GLY A 91 14.39 1.72 -12.91
CA GLY A 91 14.16 1.00 -11.67
C GLY A 91 12.94 1.47 -10.90
N SER A 92 12.84 1.06 -9.66
CA SER A 92 11.73 1.39 -8.78
C SER A 92 11.88 2.77 -8.15
N LEU A 93 10.74 3.37 -7.80
CA LEU A 93 10.69 4.52 -6.91
C LEU A 93 10.28 4.10 -5.50
N ARG A 94 10.77 4.84 -4.52
CA ARG A 94 10.31 4.75 -3.14
C ARG A 94 10.02 6.15 -2.59
N THR A 95 9.10 6.23 -1.66
CA THR A 95 8.87 7.47 -0.90
C THR A 95 10.10 7.82 -0.06
N LYS A 96 10.43 9.10 0.05
CA LYS A 96 11.46 9.59 0.99
C LYS A 96 10.99 9.45 2.45
N ALA A 97 9.70 9.66 2.68
CA ALA A 97 9.07 9.42 3.99
C ALA A 97 8.82 7.93 4.21
N SER A 98 8.93 7.49 5.48
CA SER A 98 8.61 6.13 5.91
C SER A 98 7.24 6.09 6.56
N PHE A 99 6.50 5.01 6.31
CA PHE A 99 5.15 4.82 6.83
C PHE A 99 5.04 3.45 7.53
N GLY A 100 4.23 3.42 8.61
CA GLY A 100 3.82 2.18 9.28
C GLY A 100 2.49 1.68 8.76
N ASP A 101 1.49 1.58 9.65
CA ASP A 101 0.11 1.33 9.24
C ASP A 101 -0.37 2.48 8.35
N VAL A 102 -0.98 2.18 7.20
CA VAL A 102 -1.34 3.20 6.21
C VAL A 102 -2.63 2.85 5.47
N GLN A 103 -3.40 3.87 5.15
CA GLN A 103 -4.39 3.83 4.09
C GLN A 103 -3.79 4.54 2.87
N LEU A 104 -3.68 3.83 1.76
CA LEU A 104 -3.07 4.31 0.52
C LEU A 104 -4.09 4.28 -0.61
N HIS A 105 -4.27 5.41 -1.28
CA HIS A 105 -4.92 5.47 -2.58
C HIS A 105 -3.88 5.62 -3.68
N ILE A 106 -3.95 4.81 -4.73
CA ILE A 106 -3.05 4.86 -5.87
C ILE A 106 -3.81 4.58 -7.17
N GLU A 107 -3.58 5.40 -8.19
CA GLU A 107 -4.09 5.17 -9.53
C GLU A 107 -2.96 4.72 -10.45
N TRP A 108 -3.26 3.81 -11.36
CA TRP A 108 -2.29 3.27 -12.30
C TRP A 108 -2.94 2.86 -13.62
N ALA A 109 -2.16 2.82 -14.70
CA ALA A 109 -2.59 2.28 -15.97
C ALA A 109 -1.46 1.43 -16.58
N SER A 110 -1.82 0.26 -17.12
CA SER A 110 -0.91 -0.51 -17.97
C SER A 110 -0.82 0.11 -19.37
N PRO A 111 0.25 -0.17 -20.14
CA PRO A 111 0.32 0.28 -21.54
C PRO A 111 -0.91 -0.13 -22.34
N SER A 112 -1.42 0.78 -23.18
CA SER A 112 -2.57 0.49 -24.06
C SER A 112 -2.24 -0.52 -25.15
N GLU A 113 -0.99 -0.54 -25.60
CA GLU A 113 -0.47 -1.56 -26.53
C GLU A 113 -0.11 -2.82 -25.74
N VAL A 114 -0.85 -3.90 -25.99
CA VAL A 114 -0.59 -5.18 -25.35
C VAL A 114 0.63 -5.85 -25.97
N LYS A 115 1.62 -6.16 -25.14
CA LYS A 115 2.80 -6.96 -25.53
C LYS A 115 2.98 -8.11 -24.56
N GLY A 116 3.25 -9.30 -25.08
CA GLY A 116 3.45 -10.51 -24.28
C GLY A 116 2.16 -11.15 -23.75
N SER A 117 2.32 -12.03 -22.77
CA SER A 117 1.24 -12.78 -22.12
C SER A 117 1.62 -13.08 -20.67
N GLY A 118 0.64 -13.44 -19.86
CA GLY A 118 0.84 -13.76 -18.44
C GLY A 118 1.56 -12.64 -17.71
N GLN A 119 2.62 -12.97 -16.98
CA GLN A 119 3.46 -12.01 -16.27
C GLN A 119 4.32 -11.12 -17.19
N GLY A 120 4.40 -11.42 -18.47
CA GLY A 120 5.11 -10.61 -19.46
C GLY A 120 4.30 -9.42 -20.01
N ARG A 121 3.02 -9.25 -19.62
CA ARG A 121 2.22 -8.06 -19.94
C ARG A 121 2.45 -6.98 -18.90
N GLY A 122 2.12 -5.73 -19.20
CA GLY A 122 2.30 -4.57 -18.32
C GLY A 122 2.35 -4.91 -16.83
N ASN A 123 3.55 -5.08 -16.28
CA ASN A 123 3.80 -5.64 -14.95
C ASN A 123 4.55 -4.63 -14.08
N SER A 124 4.15 -4.51 -12.84
CA SER A 124 4.74 -3.68 -11.79
C SER A 124 4.23 -4.14 -10.43
N GLY A 125 4.49 -3.37 -9.36
CA GLY A 125 3.99 -3.69 -8.02
C GLY A 125 3.95 -2.48 -7.10
N VAL A 126 3.03 -2.51 -6.14
CA VAL A 126 2.96 -1.56 -5.03
C VAL A 126 3.50 -2.24 -3.79
N TYR A 127 4.66 -1.77 -3.33
CA TYR A 127 5.38 -2.37 -2.21
C TYR A 127 5.15 -1.59 -0.91
N LEU A 128 4.55 -2.22 0.08
CA LEU A 128 4.40 -1.68 1.43
C LEU A 128 5.63 -2.08 2.25
N GLN A 129 6.29 -1.08 2.85
CA GLN A 129 7.56 -1.23 3.59
C GLN A 129 8.69 -1.87 2.75
N GLY A 130 8.61 -1.78 1.41
CA GLY A 130 9.58 -2.40 0.51
C GLY A 130 9.62 -3.92 0.55
N ARG A 131 8.59 -4.58 1.10
CA ARG A 131 8.56 -6.03 1.33
C ARG A 131 7.30 -6.71 0.80
N TYR A 132 6.16 -6.07 0.98
CA TYR A 132 4.85 -6.69 0.77
C TYR A 132 4.22 -6.13 -0.48
N GLU A 133 4.11 -6.94 -1.50
CA GLU A 133 3.68 -6.52 -2.82
C GLU A 133 2.19 -6.74 -3.04
N ILE A 134 1.49 -5.67 -3.42
CA ILE A 134 0.22 -5.77 -4.12
C ILE A 134 0.50 -5.63 -5.61
N GLN A 135 0.26 -6.73 -6.34
CA GLN A 135 0.61 -6.86 -7.75
C GLN A 135 -0.11 -5.83 -8.63
N VAL A 136 0.64 -5.23 -9.53
CA VAL A 136 0.15 -4.47 -10.67
C VAL A 136 0.43 -5.26 -11.94
N LEU A 137 -0.62 -5.64 -12.65
CA LEU A 137 -0.52 -6.42 -13.88
C LEU A 137 -1.66 -6.03 -14.84
N ASP A 138 -1.40 -6.04 -16.13
CA ASP A 138 -2.48 -6.10 -17.10
C ASP A 138 -3.12 -7.49 -17.05
N SER A 139 -4.14 -7.63 -16.20
CA SER A 139 -4.88 -8.87 -15.96
C SER A 139 -6.19 -8.95 -16.73
N PHE A 140 -6.48 -7.97 -17.60
CA PHE A 140 -7.68 -7.99 -18.43
C PHE A 140 -7.53 -9.02 -19.56
N ASN A 141 -8.39 -10.06 -19.55
CA ASN A 141 -8.31 -11.18 -20.49
C ASN A 141 -6.87 -11.74 -20.64
N ASN A 142 -6.20 -11.92 -19.50
CA ASN A 142 -4.81 -12.38 -19.44
C ASN A 142 -4.68 -13.52 -18.44
N GLU A 143 -4.42 -14.71 -18.93
CA GLU A 143 -4.23 -15.90 -18.10
C GLU A 143 -2.84 -15.92 -17.49
N THR A 144 -2.78 -16.14 -16.17
CA THR A 144 -1.54 -16.36 -15.41
C THR A 144 -1.90 -17.08 -14.10
N TYR A 145 -0.92 -17.44 -13.30
CA TYR A 145 -1.17 -18.03 -11.99
C TYR A 145 -1.94 -17.05 -11.08
N PHE A 146 -2.87 -17.59 -10.29
CA PHE A 146 -3.88 -16.78 -9.60
C PHE A 146 -3.29 -15.81 -8.55
N ASN A 147 -2.25 -16.22 -7.83
CA ASN A 147 -1.56 -15.38 -6.87
C ASN A 147 -0.52 -14.43 -7.49
N GLY A 148 -0.52 -14.28 -8.82
CA GLY A 148 0.21 -13.28 -9.58
C GLY A 148 -0.69 -12.36 -10.41
N GLN A 149 -2.01 -12.44 -10.25
CA GLN A 149 -2.98 -11.54 -10.86
C GLN A 149 -2.89 -10.13 -10.26
N ALA A 150 -3.39 -9.11 -10.97
CA ALA A 150 -3.52 -7.76 -10.42
C ALA A 150 -4.26 -7.78 -9.08
N GLY A 151 -3.69 -7.11 -8.07
CA GLY A 151 -4.25 -7.04 -6.73
C GLY A 151 -4.01 -8.27 -5.86
N SER A 152 -3.26 -9.28 -6.32
CA SER A 152 -2.79 -10.35 -5.44
C SER A 152 -1.81 -9.81 -4.40
N PHE A 153 -1.82 -10.39 -3.21
CA PHE A 153 -0.65 -10.38 -2.36
C PHE A 153 0.35 -11.34 -2.99
N TYR A 154 1.28 -10.79 -3.78
CA TYR A 154 2.05 -11.53 -4.78
C TYR A 154 2.71 -12.78 -4.22
N GLY A 155 2.48 -13.90 -4.89
CA GLY A 155 2.99 -15.20 -4.47
C GLY A 155 2.30 -15.84 -3.25
N HIS A 156 1.43 -15.11 -2.54
CA HIS A 156 0.80 -15.55 -1.28
C HIS A 156 -0.71 -15.75 -1.38
N ALA A 157 -1.44 -14.72 -1.81
CA ALA A 157 -2.89 -14.77 -1.86
C ALA A 157 -3.41 -14.20 -3.18
N ALA A 158 -4.24 -14.98 -3.86
CA ALA A 158 -4.96 -14.51 -5.04
C ALA A 158 -5.98 -13.41 -4.66
N PRO A 159 -6.33 -12.48 -5.56
CA PRO A 159 -7.46 -11.61 -5.35
C PRO A 159 -8.76 -12.42 -5.35
N LEU A 160 -9.77 -11.96 -4.59
CA LEU A 160 -11.09 -12.60 -4.52
C LEU A 160 -11.79 -12.63 -5.88
N VAL A 161 -11.56 -11.59 -6.67
CA VAL A 161 -12.08 -11.45 -8.04
C VAL A 161 -11.10 -10.64 -8.88
N ASN A 162 -11.14 -10.82 -10.22
CA ASN A 162 -10.42 -9.96 -11.15
C ASN A 162 -11.28 -8.73 -11.51
N ALA A 163 -10.93 -7.56 -10.99
CA ALA A 163 -11.61 -6.29 -11.24
C ALA A 163 -10.88 -5.39 -12.24
N SER A 164 -9.99 -5.96 -13.06
CA SER A 164 -9.16 -5.21 -14.02
C SER A 164 -9.98 -4.61 -15.15
N ARG A 165 -9.68 -3.35 -15.47
CA ARG A 165 -10.13 -2.68 -16.70
C ARG A 165 -9.23 -3.03 -17.87
N PRO A 166 -9.68 -2.81 -19.12
CA PRO A 166 -8.84 -2.96 -20.31
C PRO A 166 -7.52 -2.18 -20.22
N PRO A 167 -6.44 -2.67 -20.88
CA PRO A 167 -5.16 -1.96 -20.92
C PRO A 167 -5.33 -0.51 -21.45
N GLY A 168 -4.51 0.39 -20.95
CA GLY A 168 -4.59 1.82 -21.22
C GLY A 168 -5.64 2.60 -20.40
N GLN A 169 -6.55 1.91 -19.73
CA GLN A 169 -7.50 2.54 -18.82
C GLN A 169 -6.92 2.70 -17.42
N TRP A 170 -7.23 3.84 -16.80
CA TRP A 170 -6.88 4.09 -15.40
C TRP A 170 -7.61 3.16 -14.45
N GLN A 171 -6.90 2.65 -13.50
CA GLN A 171 -7.35 1.78 -12.44
C GLN A 171 -6.91 2.34 -11.09
N SER A 172 -7.61 2.00 -10.02
CA SER A 172 -7.28 2.43 -8.66
C SER A 172 -7.12 1.25 -7.73
N TYR A 173 -6.19 1.38 -6.78
CA TYR A 173 -6.17 0.61 -5.56
C TYR A 173 -6.43 1.52 -4.37
N ASP A 174 -7.33 1.09 -3.48
CA ASP A 174 -7.46 1.60 -2.13
C ASP A 174 -6.98 0.50 -1.18
N ILE A 175 -5.85 0.72 -0.52
CA ILE A 175 -5.15 -0.27 0.30
C ILE A 175 -5.17 0.17 1.75
N VAL A 176 -5.75 -0.64 2.63
CA VAL A 176 -5.56 -0.53 4.09
C VAL A 176 -4.51 -1.56 4.48
N PHE A 177 -3.35 -1.08 4.89
CA PHE A 177 -2.23 -1.90 5.33
C PHE A 177 -2.02 -1.75 6.82
N ILE A 178 -2.02 -2.87 7.52
CA ILE A 178 -1.61 -2.98 8.92
C ILE A 178 -0.27 -3.71 8.93
N ALA A 179 0.77 -3.02 9.35
CA ALA A 179 2.12 -3.57 9.36
C ALA A 179 2.28 -4.69 10.40
N PRO A 180 3.03 -5.76 10.12
CA PRO A 180 3.48 -6.67 11.15
C PRO A 180 4.30 -5.94 12.22
N LYS A 181 4.10 -6.30 13.49
CA LYS A 181 4.76 -5.63 14.63
C LYS A 181 5.48 -6.64 15.49
N SER A 182 6.78 -6.42 15.71
CA SER A 182 7.58 -7.21 16.64
C SER A 182 7.42 -6.68 18.06
N ALA A 183 7.19 -7.59 18.99
CA ALA A 183 7.20 -7.30 20.44
C ALA A 183 8.62 -7.49 21.00
N PRO A 184 8.92 -6.91 22.18
CA PRO A 184 10.23 -7.05 22.82
C PRO A 184 10.63 -8.49 23.16
N ASP A 185 9.67 -9.39 23.33
CA ASP A 185 9.88 -10.82 23.58
C ASP A 185 10.17 -11.63 22.30
N GLY A 186 10.26 -10.96 21.15
CA GLY A 186 10.50 -11.60 19.86
C GLY A 186 9.24 -12.14 19.17
N THR A 187 8.08 -12.06 19.81
CA THR A 187 6.83 -12.42 19.13
C THR A 187 6.50 -11.40 18.04
N VAL A 188 5.87 -11.87 16.97
CA VAL A 188 5.45 -11.00 15.84
C VAL A 188 3.94 -11.06 15.69
N LYS A 189 3.29 -9.93 15.91
CA LYS A 189 1.89 -9.76 15.55
C LYS A 189 1.78 -9.64 14.04
N ALA A 190 1.01 -10.50 13.42
CA ALA A 190 0.75 -10.48 11.99
C ALA A 190 0.14 -9.14 11.54
N GLY A 191 0.53 -8.69 10.36
CA GLY A 191 -0.11 -7.60 9.64
C GLY A 191 -1.28 -8.10 8.79
N SER A 192 -1.89 -7.20 8.03
CA SER A 192 -2.94 -7.56 7.08
C SER A 192 -3.10 -6.54 5.95
N PHE A 193 -3.66 -7.00 4.84
CA PHE A 193 -4.16 -6.16 3.75
C PHE A 193 -5.68 -6.21 3.66
N THR A 194 -6.30 -5.06 3.43
CA THR A 194 -7.61 -4.94 2.81
C THR A 194 -7.45 -4.06 1.58
N VAL A 195 -7.82 -4.58 0.41
CA VAL A 195 -7.58 -3.90 -0.87
C VAL A 195 -8.86 -3.86 -1.68
N PHE A 196 -9.18 -2.67 -2.19
CA PHE A 196 -10.19 -2.47 -3.21
C PHE A 196 -9.50 -2.15 -4.54
N HIS A 197 -9.91 -2.82 -5.60
CA HIS A 197 -9.49 -2.55 -6.97
C HIS A 197 -10.67 -2.00 -7.75
N ASN A 198 -10.57 -0.77 -8.24
CA ASN A 198 -11.68 -0.07 -8.92
C ASN A 198 -12.97 -0.05 -8.08
N GLY A 199 -12.85 0.06 -6.76
CA GLY A 199 -13.98 0.03 -5.82
C GLY A 199 -14.49 -1.37 -5.46
N VAL A 200 -13.93 -2.45 -6.02
CA VAL A 200 -14.30 -3.84 -5.74
C VAL A 200 -13.36 -4.43 -4.70
N LEU A 201 -13.88 -5.02 -3.63
CA LEU A 201 -13.08 -5.68 -2.59
C LEU A 201 -12.39 -6.92 -3.17
N ILE A 202 -11.05 -6.93 -3.15
CA ILE A 202 -10.23 -8.01 -3.71
C ILE A 202 -9.34 -8.70 -2.68
N GLN A 203 -9.01 -8.04 -1.58
CA GLN A 203 -8.35 -8.62 -0.41
C GLN A 203 -9.10 -8.16 0.83
N ASN A 204 -9.45 -9.08 1.73
CA ASN A 204 -10.22 -8.78 2.94
C ASN A 204 -9.49 -9.26 4.18
N GLN A 205 -8.81 -8.35 4.87
CA GLN A 205 -7.98 -8.66 6.04
C GLN A 205 -7.01 -9.83 5.79
N THR A 206 -6.52 -9.94 4.54
CA THR A 206 -5.57 -10.99 4.15
C THR A 206 -4.34 -10.93 5.04
N PRO A 207 -4.01 -11.98 5.80
CA PRO A 207 -2.95 -11.91 6.79
C PRO A 207 -1.59 -11.83 6.12
N ILE A 208 -0.70 -11.04 6.73
CA ILE A 208 0.71 -11.00 6.41
C ILE A 208 1.41 -11.78 7.52
N PRO A 209 1.92 -12.98 7.25
CA PRO A 209 2.58 -13.80 8.28
C PRO A 209 3.76 -13.04 8.89
N GLY A 210 3.84 -13.05 10.22
CA GLY A 210 4.99 -12.48 10.92
C GLY A 210 6.27 -13.21 10.54
N GLY A 211 7.33 -12.46 10.28
CA GLY A 211 8.64 -13.02 9.90
C GLY A 211 8.76 -13.51 8.47
N SER A 212 7.69 -13.53 7.68
CA SER A 212 7.81 -13.84 6.27
C SER A 212 8.34 -12.63 5.50
N THR A 213 9.50 -12.80 4.93
CA THR A 213 9.89 -12.02 3.76
C THR A 213 9.10 -12.57 2.61
N THR A 214 8.18 -11.79 2.12
CA THR A 214 7.48 -12.15 0.91
C THR A 214 8.22 -11.62 -0.27
N ALA A 215 8.16 -12.34 -1.36
CA ALA A 215 8.87 -12.09 -2.59
C ALA A 215 10.34 -11.75 -2.35
N ALA A 216 11.20 -12.52 -2.93
CA ALA A 216 12.65 -12.47 -2.87
C ALA A 216 13.18 -11.19 -2.25
N ASP A 217 13.98 -11.33 -1.20
CA ASP A 217 14.70 -10.23 -0.57
C ASP A 217 14.84 -9.07 -1.51
N PHE A 218 14.11 -7.99 -1.22
CA PHE A 218 14.12 -6.80 -2.03
C PHE A 218 15.48 -6.11 -1.96
N SER A 219 16.51 -6.83 -2.30
CA SER A 219 17.79 -6.27 -2.68
C SER A 219 17.69 -5.81 -4.13
N GLY A 220 17.19 -4.63 -4.31
CA GLY A 220 17.25 -3.97 -5.60
C GLY A 220 16.25 -4.46 -6.63
N ILE A 221 15.08 -3.93 -6.51
CA ILE A 221 14.05 -4.30 -7.34
C ILE A 221 13.63 -3.37 -8.37
N ALA A 222 13.52 -3.90 -9.50
CA ALA A 222 13.16 -3.29 -10.74
C ALA A 222 11.83 -2.59 -10.74
#